data_f2eeefd613b728145ffa49c3ed4312fe
#
_entry.id   f2eeefd613b728145ffa49c3ed4312fe
#
_cell.length_a   1.000
_cell.length_b   1.000
_cell.length_c   1.000
_cell.angle_alpha   90.00
_cell.angle_beta   90.00
_cell.angle_gamma   90.00
#
_symmetry.space_group_name_H-M   'P 1'
#
loop_
_entity.id
_entity.type
_entity.pdbx_description
1 polymer ?
#
loop_
_entity_poly.entity_id
_entity_poly.type
_entity_poly.pdbx_seq_one_letter_code
_entity_poly.pdbx_strand_id
1 'polypeptide(L)'
;MPQTLAGLRFPHERVLLPRTKLAYVHLRNLLTDAKRDRAARVYGYVAIWLPEELVLLYLQEGELVNATTLDPSGAMVIPIADALDKVPPEPEYGDICFHEADDEQLACMHFAHVVGEEPWPAELNPFDPHALFPYLLATQFDGTLEVTLDGNVNYLIVRDGMVERAFMSSVHFGELDEKIEALFRPDSRTARMGVRRFPVPPPVPSQAPPALIHAYRELVNGLVLELIGQGKDSAPMIAELARQSLASTHAPLHSFTAMDRLVHDPVANIDDLTEAVAAWISEVLWAAADREDGPESLLRKLTHDRRHMFQSAGLFERLPWQI
;
A
#
# COMPACT_ATOMS: atom_id res chain seq x y z
N MET A 1 4.37 23.63 -16.37
CA MET A 1 3.24 23.87 -15.48
C MET A 1 2.87 22.54 -14.85
N PRO A 2 2.59 22.45 -13.56
CA PRO A 2 2.19 21.19 -12.97
C PRO A 2 0.93 20.66 -13.68
N GLN A 3 0.90 19.35 -13.92
CA GLN A 3 -0.34 18.68 -14.35
C GLN A 3 -1.39 18.95 -13.27
N THR A 4 -2.58 19.40 -13.68
CA THR A 4 -3.68 19.52 -12.73
C THR A 4 -4.12 18.13 -12.36
N LEU A 5 -4.12 17.79 -11.06
CA LEU A 5 -4.57 16.50 -10.54
C LEU A 5 -5.93 16.09 -11.12
N ALA A 6 -6.81 17.05 -11.34
CA ALA A 6 -8.12 16.84 -11.96
C ALA A 6 -8.07 16.23 -13.37
N GLY A 7 -6.94 16.34 -14.09
CA GLY A 7 -6.75 15.78 -15.42
C GLY A 7 -6.23 14.34 -15.41
N LEU A 8 -5.79 13.80 -14.27
CA LEU A 8 -5.23 12.46 -14.21
C LEU A 8 -6.30 11.40 -14.48
N ARG A 9 -5.92 10.42 -15.27
CA ARG A 9 -6.70 9.21 -15.58
C ARG A 9 -5.78 8.01 -15.50
N PHE A 10 -6.25 6.98 -14.83
CA PHE A 10 -5.50 5.74 -14.65
C PHE A 10 -6.08 4.62 -15.51
N PRO A 11 -5.28 3.61 -15.84
CA PRO A 11 -5.75 2.45 -16.58
C PRO A 11 -6.82 1.69 -15.78
N HIS A 12 -7.65 0.94 -16.50
CA HIS A 12 -8.68 0.10 -15.92
C HIS A 12 -9.12 -0.96 -16.91
N GLU A 13 -9.59 -2.08 -16.42
CA GLU A 13 -10.18 -3.14 -17.24
C GLU A 13 -11.66 -2.86 -17.51
N ARG A 14 -12.39 -2.50 -16.46
CA ARG A 14 -13.82 -2.21 -16.53
C ARG A 14 -14.20 -1.03 -15.65
N VAL A 15 -15.10 -0.21 -16.13
CA VAL A 15 -15.70 0.90 -15.38
C VAL A 15 -16.87 0.35 -14.56
N LEU A 16 -16.75 0.36 -13.23
CA LEU A 16 -17.83 -0.01 -12.30
C LEU A 16 -18.68 1.22 -11.94
N LEU A 17 -18.03 2.34 -11.69
CA LEU A 17 -18.66 3.65 -11.53
C LEU A 17 -17.90 4.67 -12.39
N PRO A 18 -18.52 5.26 -13.41
CA PRO A 18 -17.88 6.30 -14.19
C PRO A 18 -17.63 7.53 -13.34
N ARG A 19 -16.66 8.36 -13.73
CA ARG A 19 -16.35 9.59 -13.02
C ARG A 19 -17.62 10.47 -12.90
N THR A 20 -18.04 10.68 -11.67
CA THR A 20 -19.23 11.42 -11.31
C THR A 20 -18.96 12.32 -10.10
N LYS A 21 -19.91 13.21 -9.79
CA LYS A 21 -19.79 14.09 -8.62
C LYS A 21 -19.83 13.29 -7.32
N LEU A 22 -18.89 13.55 -6.44
CA LEU A 22 -18.80 12.92 -5.12
C LEU A 22 -20.09 13.10 -4.30
N ALA A 23 -20.76 14.24 -4.43
CA ALA A 23 -22.03 14.55 -3.78
C ALA A 23 -23.17 13.55 -4.06
N TYR A 24 -23.07 12.75 -5.12
CA TYR A 24 -24.08 11.75 -5.50
C TYR A 24 -23.73 10.34 -5.03
N VAL A 25 -22.58 10.15 -4.39
CA VAL A 25 -22.06 8.81 -4.04
C VAL A 25 -21.79 8.72 -2.54
N HIS A 26 -22.40 7.75 -1.90
CA HIS A 26 -22.09 7.42 -0.52
C HIS A 26 -20.93 6.43 -0.47
N LEU A 27 -19.70 6.94 -0.27
CA LEU A 27 -18.46 6.14 -0.35
C LEU A 27 -18.49 4.87 0.52
N ARG A 28 -18.97 4.95 1.77
CA ARG A 28 -19.04 3.79 2.68
C ARG A 28 -19.97 2.68 2.15
N ASN A 29 -21.06 3.06 1.51
CA ASN A 29 -21.98 2.11 0.88
C ASN A 29 -21.33 1.46 -0.34
N LEU A 30 -20.68 2.25 -1.19
CA LEU A 30 -19.93 1.76 -2.35
C LEU A 30 -18.91 0.69 -1.96
N LEU A 31 -18.10 0.96 -0.93
CA LEU A 31 -17.10 0.03 -0.42
C LEU A 31 -17.74 -1.20 0.25
N THR A 32 -18.88 -1.04 0.92
CA THR A 32 -19.62 -2.16 1.51
C THR A 32 -20.21 -3.07 0.44
N ASP A 33 -20.71 -2.51 -0.64
CA ASP A 33 -21.28 -3.27 -1.76
C ASP A 33 -20.19 -4.03 -2.53
N ALA A 34 -19.00 -3.45 -2.69
CA ALA A 34 -17.84 -4.14 -3.26
C ALA A 34 -17.46 -5.42 -2.49
N LYS A 35 -17.69 -5.46 -1.15
CA LYS A 35 -17.47 -6.65 -0.32
C LYS A 35 -18.58 -7.69 -0.42
N ARG A 36 -19.82 -7.28 -0.68
CA ARG A 36 -21.00 -8.17 -0.65
C ARG A 36 -21.09 -9.09 -1.84
N ASP A 37 -20.55 -8.69 -2.95
CA ASP A 37 -20.58 -9.53 -4.16
C ASP A 37 -19.54 -10.64 -4.07
N ARG A 38 -19.90 -11.71 -3.36
CA ARG A 38 -19.04 -12.90 -3.20
C ARG A 38 -18.73 -13.62 -4.51
N ALA A 39 -19.47 -13.34 -5.56
CA ALA A 39 -19.31 -13.97 -6.87
C ALA A 39 -18.27 -13.24 -7.73
N ALA A 40 -18.08 -11.96 -7.50
CA ALA A 40 -17.08 -11.15 -8.19
C ALA A 40 -16.19 -10.48 -7.14
N ARG A 41 -15.12 -11.17 -6.74
CA ARG A 41 -14.06 -10.60 -5.91
C ARG A 41 -13.41 -9.45 -6.68
N VAL A 42 -13.81 -8.24 -6.38
CA VAL A 42 -13.36 -7.06 -7.12
C VAL A 42 -11.92 -6.73 -6.74
N TYR A 43 -11.04 -6.83 -7.71
CA TYR A 43 -9.75 -6.13 -7.70
C TYR A 43 -9.96 -4.80 -8.40
N GLY A 44 -9.49 -3.71 -7.82
CA GLY A 44 -9.72 -2.42 -8.42
C GLY A 44 -9.30 -1.25 -7.55
N TYR A 45 -9.66 -0.06 -7.98
CA TYR A 45 -9.38 1.16 -7.23
C TYR A 45 -10.54 2.14 -7.30
N VAL A 46 -10.69 2.91 -6.23
CA VAL A 46 -11.54 4.09 -6.20
C VAL A 46 -10.63 5.32 -6.25
N ALA A 47 -10.85 6.19 -7.24
CA ALA A 47 -10.14 7.47 -7.31
C ALA A 47 -11.10 8.61 -6.95
N ILE A 48 -10.67 9.47 -6.02
CA ILE A 48 -11.45 10.57 -5.47
C ILE A 48 -10.67 11.87 -5.68
N TRP A 49 -11.15 12.71 -6.59
CA TRP A 49 -10.57 14.02 -6.86
C TRP A 49 -11.18 15.05 -5.91
N LEU A 50 -10.40 15.51 -4.96
CA LEU A 50 -10.69 16.63 -4.09
C LEU A 50 -10.08 17.92 -4.67
N PRO A 51 -10.41 19.13 -4.15
CA PRO A 51 -9.90 20.39 -4.69
C PRO A 51 -8.38 20.48 -4.78
N GLU A 52 -7.65 19.95 -3.80
CA GLU A 52 -6.19 20.09 -3.68
C GLU A 52 -5.44 18.77 -3.76
N GLU A 53 -6.14 17.64 -3.74
CA GLU A 53 -5.54 16.32 -3.72
C GLU A 53 -6.37 15.28 -4.47
N LEU A 54 -5.73 14.19 -4.84
CA LEU A 54 -6.33 12.98 -5.37
C LEU A 54 -6.08 11.84 -4.39
N VAL A 55 -7.14 11.20 -3.92
CA VAL A 55 -7.07 10.01 -3.06
C VAL A 55 -7.32 8.77 -3.91
N LEU A 56 -6.44 7.78 -3.79
CA LEU A 56 -6.60 6.45 -4.40
C LEU A 56 -6.79 5.42 -3.29
N LEU A 57 -7.86 4.65 -3.39
CA LEU A 57 -8.18 3.54 -2.51
C LEU A 57 -8.01 2.25 -3.30
N TYR A 58 -7.16 1.34 -2.84
CA TYR A 58 -6.86 0.08 -3.50
C TYR A 58 -7.67 -1.06 -2.89
N LEU A 59 -8.36 -1.82 -3.73
CA LEU A 59 -9.20 -2.94 -3.32
C LEU A 59 -8.64 -4.26 -3.88
N GLN A 60 -8.55 -5.26 -3.02
CA GLN A 60 -8.25 -6.65 -3.39
C GLN A 60 -9.34 -7.54 -2.83
N GLU A 61 -9.92 -8.41 -3.65
CA GLU A 61 -11.05 -9.26 -3.29
C GLU A 61 -12.24 -8.50 -2.65
N GLY A 62 -12.46 -7.24 -3.06
CA GLY A 62 -13.49 -6.37 -2.50
C GLY A 62 -13.12 -5.71 -1.16
N GLU A 63 -11.97 -6.07 -0.57
CA GLU A 63 -11.48 -5.46 0.65
C GLU A 63 -10.58 -4.26 0.34
N LEU A 64 -10.76 -3.18 1.07
CA LEU A 64 -9.88 -2.01 0.99
C LEU A 64 -8.57 -2.33 1.71
N VAL A 65 -7.49 -2.48 0.92
CA VAL A 65 -6.19 -2.94 1.44
C VAL A 65 -5.19 -1.81 1.65
N ASN A 66 -5.26 -0.74 0.85
CA ASN A 66 -4.31 0.37 0.97
C ASN A 66 -4.92 1.68 0.47
N ALA A 67 -4.28 2.80 0.80
CA ALA A 67 -4.66 4.12 0.34
C ALA A 67 -3.43 5.00 0.10
N THR A 68 -3.47 5.78 -0.98
CA THR A 68 -2.48 6.82 -1.26
C THR A 68 -3.16 8.15 -1.53
N THR A 69 -2.45 9.23 -1.26
CA THR A 69 -2.85 10.58 -1.69
C THR A 69 -1.79 11.16 -2.58
N LEU A 70 -2.22 11.92 -3.58
CA LEU A 70 -1.38 12.71 -4.45
C LEU A 70 -1.79 14.16 -4.28
N ASP A 71 -0.84 15.01 -3.96
CA ASP A 71 -0.98 16.45 -3.91
C ASP A 71 0.14 17.14 -4.72
N PRO A 72 0.18 18.47 -4.80
CA PRO A 72 1.26 19.19 -5.51
C PRO A 72 2.66 18.95 -4.96
N SER A 73 2.80 18.44 -3.73
CA SER A 73 4.10 18.11 -3.12
C SER A 73 4.60 16.71 -3.47
N GLY A 74 3.70 15.83 -3.89
CA GLY A 74 4.01 14.45 -4.27
C GLY A 74 2.94 13.46 -3.90
N ALA A 75 3.31 12.19 -3.90
CA ALA A 75 2.45 11.09 -3.52
C ALA A 75 2.93 10.48 -2.21
N MET A 76 2.00 10.05 -1.37
CA MET A 76 2.30 9.35 -0.12
C MET A 76 1.25 8.32 0.23
N VAL A 77 1.66 7.26 0.94
CA VAL A 77 0.75 6.32 1.58
C VAL A 77 0.14 6.98 2.83
N ILE A 78 -1.15 6.84 2.99
CA ILE A 78 -1.88 7.35 4.16
C ILE A 78 -2.68 6.22 4.82
N PRO A 79 -2.97 6.32 6.12
CA PRO A 79 -3.88 5.38 6.77
C PRO A 79 -5.23 5.32 6.04
N ILE A 80 -5.79 4.12 5.90
CA ILE A 80 -7.11 3.94 5.29
C ILE A 80 -8.17 4.80 6.00
N ALA A 81 -8.11 4.87 7.34
CA ALA A 81 -9.02 5.68 8.13
C ALA A 81 -8.94 7.16 7.73
N ASP A 82 -7.74 7.70 7.63
CA ASP A 82 -7.49 9.09 7.23
C ASP A 82 -7.97 9.35 5.80
N ALA A 83 -7.74 8.40 4.88
CA ALA A 83 -8.24 8.49 3.50
C ALA A 83 -9.77 8.58 3.43
N LEU A 84 -10.46 7.79 4.26
CA LEU A 84 -11.92 7.82 4.35
C LEU A 84 -12.44 9.10 5.00
N ASP A 85 -11.72 9.62 6.00
CA ASP A 85 -12.10 10.84 6.71
C ASP A 85 -11.86 12.13 5.90
N LYS A 86 -11.02 12.06 4.85
CA LYS A 86 -10.88 13.14 3.86
C LYS A 86 -12.17 13.39 3.05
N VAL A 87 -13.05 12.41 3.00
CA VAL A 87 -14.34 12.51 2.31
C VAL A 87 -15.44 12.80 3.32
N PRO A 88 -15.93 14.05 3.40
CA PRO A 88 -16.99 14.40 4.35
C PRO A 88 -18.29 13.62 4.03
N PRO A 89 -19.18 13.43 5.03
CA PRO A 89 -20.44 12.73 4.83
C PRO A 89 -21.34 13.37 3.76
N GLU A 90 -21.28 14.68 3.62
CA GLU A 90 -22.01 15.49 2.64
C GLU A 90 -21.01 16.35 1.85
N PRO A 91 -20.32 15.75 0.85
CA PRO A 91 -19.31 16.47 0.09
C PRO A 91 -19.95 17.48 -0.87
N GLU A 92 -19.53 18.73 -0.80
CA GLU A 92 -19.98 19.77 -1.73
C GLU A 92 -19.22 19.72 -3.06
N TYR A 93 -17.96 19.28 -3.01
CA TYR A 93 -17.03 19.31 -4.14
C TYR A 93 -16.34 17.96 -4.32
N GLY A 94 -15.83 17.75 -5.52
CA GLY A 94 -15.05 16.59 -5.88
C GLY A 94 -15.75 15.67 -6.86
N ASP A 95 -14.95 14.79 -7.42
CA ASP A 95 -15.39 13.72 -8.32
C ASP A 95 -14.92 12.37 -7.77
N ILE A 96 -15.61 11.31 -8.14
CA ILE A 96 -15.25 9.94 -7.77
C ILE A 96 -15.44 9.02 -8.96
N CYS A 97 -14.58 8.00 -9.09
CA CYS A 97 -14.84 6.84 -9.96
C CYS A 97 -14.47 5.55 -9.23
N PHE A 98 -15.00 4.43 -9.70
CA PHE A 98 -14.62 3.10 -9.27
C PHE A 98 -14.36 2.23 -10.50
N HIS A 99 -13.16 1.68 -10.56
CA HIS A 99 -12.70 0.89 -11.68
C HIS A 99 -12.21 -0.48 -11.21
N GLU A 100 -12.53 -1.51 -11.99
CA GLU A 100 -11.90 -2.81 -11.90
C GLU A 100 -10.54 -2.74 -12.59
N ALA A 101 -9.55 -3.38 -11.99
CA ALA A 101 -8.18 -3.39 -12.46
C ALA A 101 -7.52 -4.71 -12.07
N ASP A 102 -6.58 -5.14 -12.88
CA ASP A 102 -5.73 -6.30 -12.61
C ASP A 102 -4.79 -6.06 -11.41
N ASP A 103 -4.45 -7.11 -10.69
CA ASP A 103 -3.60 -7.01 -9.49
C ASP A 103 -2.19 -6.46 -9.80
N GLU A 104 -1.59 -6.85 -10.94
CA GLU A 104 -0.31 -6.27 -11.39
C GLU A 104 -0.46 -4.80 -11.76
N GLN A 105 -1.59 -4.40 -12.34
CA GLN A 105 -1.87 -2.98 -12.61
C GLN A 105 -1.95 -2.19 -11.30
N LEU A 106 -2.66 -2.70 -10.29
CA LEU A 106 -2.74 -2.08 -8.97
C LEU A 106 -1.36 -1.97 -8.31
N ALA A 107 -0.54 -3.02 -8.45
CA ALA A 107 0.84 -3.01 -7.98
C ALA A 107 1.67 -1.91 -8.64
N CYS A 108 1.60 -1.76 -9.96
CA CYS A 108 2.26 -0.67 -10.69
C CYS A 108 1.79 0.70 -10.20
N MET A 109 0.47 0.91 -10.08
CA MET A 109 -0.11 2.17 -9.61
C MET A 109 0.36 2.54 -8.21
N HIS A 110 0.25 1.60 -7.26
CA HIS A 110 0.66 1.82 -5.88
C HIS A 110 2.16 2.10 -5.79
N PHE A 111 2.99 1.26 -6.43
CA PHE A 111 4.43 1.33 -6.35
C PHE A 111 4.99 2.64 -6.94
N ALA A 112 4.46 3.08 -8.09
CA ALA A 112 4.84 4.35 -8.71
C ALA A 112 4.53 5.59 -7.85
N HIS A 113 3.60 5.48 -6.89
CA HIS A 113 3.26 6.54 -5.94
C HIS A 113 4.08 6.49 -4.66
N VAL A 114 4.68 5.35 -4.32
CA VAL A 114 5.39 5.14 -3.05
C VAL A 114 6.90 5.20 -3.20
N VAL A 115 7.39 4.73 -4.34
CA VAL A 115 8.84 4.60 -4.59
C VAL A 115 9.31 5.69 -5.53
N GLY A 116 10.47 6.22 -5.26
CA GLY A 116 11.12 7.18 -6.15
C GLY A 116 11.48 6.54 -7.50
N GLU A 117 11.37 7.33 -8.57
CA GLU A 117 11.77 6.88 -9.90
C GLU A 117 13.28 6.61 -9.98
N GLU A 118 13.66 5.63 -10.76
CA GLU A 118 15.06 5.43 -11.12
C GLU A 118 15.50 6.46 -12.18
N PRO A 119 16.65 7.11 -12.01
CA PRO A 119 17.11 8.10 -12.97
C PRO A 119 17.48 7.45 -14.32
N TRP A 120 17.13 8.10 -15.40
CA TRP A 120 17.60 7.73 -16.72
C TRP A 120 19.06 8.12 -16.93
N PRO A 121 19.84 7.38 -17.75
CA PRO A 121 21.15 7.85 -18.19
C PRO A 121 21.05 9.20 -18.88
N ALA A 122 22.01 10.09 -18.61
CA ALA A 122 21.98 11.47 -19.12
C ALA A 122 21.94 11.57 -20.67
N GLU A 123 22.45 10.55 -21.35
CA GLU A 123 22.56 10.49 -22.81
C GLU A 123 21.31 9.86 -23.48
N LEU A 124 20.43 9.23 -22.68
CA LEU A 124 19.22 8.59 -23.18
C LEU A 124 18.06 9.58 -23.22
N ASN A 125 17.42 9.69 -24.36
CA ASN A 125 16.11 10.34 -24.48
C ASN A 125 14.98 9.31 -24.28
N PRO A 126 14.34 9.24 -23.10
CA PRO A 126 13.29 8.24 -22.82
C PRO A 126 11.99 8.53 -23.59
N PHE A 127 11.85 9.68 -24.22
CA PHE A 127 10.71 10.04 -25.05
C PHE A 127 10.81 9.54 -26.50
N ASP A 128 11.99 9.08 -26.91
CA ASP A 128 12.23 8.51 -28.23
C ASP A 128 12.19 6.97 -28.14
N PRO A 129 11.15 6.32 -28.68
CA PRO A 129 11.04 4.87 -28.64
C PRO A 129 12.20 4.15 -29.35
N HIS A 130 12.80 4.80 -30.37
CA HIS A 130 13.96 4.22 -31.09
C HIS A 130 15.26 4.24 -30.26
N ALA A 131 15.32 5.07 -29.23
CA ALA A 131 16.42 5.05 -28.25
C ALA A 131 16.05 4.23 -27.01
N LEU A 132 14.83 4.36 -26.51
CA LEU A 132 14.36 3.75 -25.28
C LEU A 132 14.35 2.21 -25.35
N PHE A 133 13.64 1.62 -26.32
CA PHE A 133 13.48 0.17 -26.37
C PHE A 133 14.78 -0.60 -26.64
N PRO A 134 15.67 -0.17 -27.56
CA PRO A 134 17.00 -0.79 -27.67
C PRO A 134 17.84 -0.68 -26.39
N TYR A 135 17.73 0.42 -25.64
CA TYR A 135 18.41 0.55 -24.36
C TYR A 135 17.88 -0.46 -23.33
N LEU A 136 16.55 -0.59 -23.19
CA LEU A 136 15.94 -1.57 -22.26
C LEU A 136 16.39 -2.99 -22.61
N LEU A 137 16.39 -3.34 -23.89
CA LEU A 137 16.84 -4.64 -24.36
C LEU A 137 18.33 -4.87 -24.09
N ALA A 138 19.19 -3.90 -24.37
CA ALA A 138 20.63 -4.01 -24.13
C ALA A 138 20.98 -4.13 -22.66
N THR A 139 20.20 -3.55 -21.77
CA THR A 139 20.39 -3.63 -20.31
C THR A 139 19.63 -4.77 -19.67
N GLN A 140 18.84 -5.54 -20.42
CA GLN A 140 17.95 -6.58 -19.90
C GLN A 140 17.10 -6.05 -18.73
N PHE A 141 16.53 -4.86 -18.91
CA PHE A 141 15.79 -4.20 -17.86
C PHE A 141 14.55 -5.01 -17.45
N ASP A 142 14.40 -5.26 -16.15
CA ASP A 142 13.21 -5.80 -15.52
C ASP A 142 12.56 -4.73 -14.64
N GLY A 143 11.30 -4.41 -14.91
CA GLY A 143 10.60 -3.39 -14.14
C GLY A 143 9.35 -2.87 -14.81
N THR A 144 8.97 -1.67 -14.41
CA THR A 144 7.78 -0.98 -14.92
C THR A 144 8.17 0.39 -15.49
N LEU A 145 7.63 0.72 -16.65
CA LEU A 145 7.61 2.09 -17.16
C LEU A 145 6.25 2.70 -16.89
N GLU A 146 6.24 3.88 -16.30
CA GLU A 146 5.06 4.74 -16.30
C GLU A 146 5.20 5.76 -17.42
N VAL A 147 4.24 5.73 -18.33
CA VAL A 147 4.16 6.68 -19.44
C VAL A 147 2.94 7.55 -19.25
N THR A 148 3.16 8.83 -18.96
CA THR A 148 2.07 9.81 -18.83
C THR A 148 1.98 10.64 -20.08
N LEU A 149 0.79 10.72 -20.68
CA LEU A 149 0.52 11.53 -21.86
C LEU A 149 -0.74 12.37 -21.64
N ASP A 150 -0.60 13.69 -21.52
CA ASP A 150 -1.69 14.65 -21.29
C ASP A 150 -2.62 14.26 -20.11
N GLY A 151 -2.02 13.76 -19.02
CA GLY A 151 -2.73 13.29 -17.82
C GLY A 151 -3.21 11.85 -17.88
N ASN A 152 -3.12 11.18 -19.03
CA ASN A 152 -3.36 9.75 -19.12
C ASN A 152 -2.12 8.99 -18.63
N VAL A 153 -2.27 8.25 -17.53
CA VAL A 153 -1.20 7.44 -16.95
C VAL A 153 -1.31 6.03 -17.51
N ASN A 154 -0.19 5.49 -17.99
CA ASN A 154 -0.13 4.15 -18.54
C ASN A 154 1.06 3.42 -17.93
N TYR A 155 0.97 2.09 -17.80
CA TYR A 155 2.06 1.27 -17.26
C TYR A 155 2.44 0.18 -18.25
N LEU A 156 3.74 0.05 -18.49
CA LEU A 156 4.31 -1.02 -19.31
C LEU A 156 5.16 -1.91 -18.41
N ILE A 157 4.83 -3.19 -18.32
CA ILE A 157 5.67 -4.18 -17.62
C ILE A 157 6.72 -4.66 -18.59
N VAL A 158 7.99 -4.53 -18.20
CA VAL A 158 9.16 -4.93 -18.99
C VAL A 158 9.84 -6.11 -18.31
N ARG A 159 10.11 -7.15 -19.09
CA ARG A 159 10.88 -8.32 -18.67
C ARG A 159 11.96 -8.60 -19.71
N ASP A 160 13.18 -8.88 -19.25
CA ASP A 160 14.34 -9.10 -20.13
C ASP A 160 14.48 -7.99 -21.21
N GLY A 161 14.12 -6.77 -20.88
CA GLY A 161 14.17 -5.60 -21.77
C GLY A 161 13.06 -5.54 -22.81
N MET A 162 12.06 -6.43 -22.79
CA MET A 162 10.91 -6.42 -23.67
C MET A 162 9.62 -6.12 -22.93
N VAL A 163 8.69 -5.40 -23.57
CA VAL A 163 7.38 -5.13 -22.98
C VAL A 163 6.53 -6.40 -23.05
N GLU A 164 6.17 -6.92 -21.88
CA GLU A 164 5.33 -8.11 -21.72
C GLU A 164 3.84 -7.76 -21.65
N ARG A 165 3.51 -6.71 -20.90
CA ARG A 165 2.14 -6.25 -20.67
C ARG A 165 2.06 -4.73 -20.70
N ALA A 166 0.89 -4.22 -21.06
CA ALA A 166 0.59 -2.79 -21.04
C ALA A 166 -0.81 -2.52 -20.47
N PHE A 167 -0.87 -1.63 -19.49
CA PHE A 167 -2.10 -1.12 -18.90
C PHE A 167 -2.34 0.31 -19.38
N MET A 168 -3.41 0.52 -20.12
CA MET A 168 -3.71 1.77 -20.80
C MET A 168 -4.90 2.50 -20.17
N SER A 169 -4.75 3.80 -19.93
CA SER A 169 -5.83 4.65 -19.41
C SER A 169 -6.87 5.06 -20.46
N SER A 170 -6.56 4.88 -21.72
CA SER A 170 -7.47 5.09 -22.85
C SER A 170 -7.64 3.80 -23.64
N VAL A 171 -8.79 3.66 -24.26
CA VAL A 171 -9.07 2.47 -25.09
C VAL A 171 -8.23 2.57 -26.37
N HIS A 172 -7.21 1.73 -26.45
CA HIS A 172 -6.46 1.50 -27.68
C HIS A 172 -6.83 0.13 -28.24
N PHE A 173 -7.33 0.11 -29.47
CA PHE A 173 -7.57 -1.13 -30.20
C PHE A 173 -6.27 -1.57 -30.87
N GLY A 174 -6.06 -2.87 -30.95
CA GLY A 174 -4.91 -3.47 -31.64
C GLY A 174 -4.01 -4.29 -30.72
N GLU A 175 -2.97 -4.84 -31.33
CA GLU A 175 -1.94 -5.62 -30.65
C GLU A 175 -1.07 -4.74 -29.73
N LEU A 176 -0.27 -5.38 -28.88
CA LEU A 176 0.57 -4.70 -27.89
C LEU A 176 1.49 -3.65 -28.55
N ASP A 177 2.13 -4.01 -29.66
CA ASP A 177 3.07 -3.13 -30.36
C ASP A 177 2.36 -1.86 -30.89
N GLU A 178 1.15 -2.00 -31.43
CA GLU A 178 0.34 -0.87 -31.90
C GLU A 178 -0.05 0.08 -30.77
N LYS A 179 -0.36 -0.47 -29.60
CA LYS A 179 -0.67 0.30 -28.38
C LYS A 179 0.55 1.07 -27.90
N ILE A 180 1.73 0.43 -27.87
CA ILE A 180 2.99 1.07 -27.48
C ILE A 180 3.34 2.17 -28.47
N GLU A 181 3.24 1.89 -29.78
CA GLU A 181 3.51 2.88 -30.80
C GLU A 181 2.61 4.13 -30.68
N ALA A 182 1.33 3.92 -30.38
CA ALA A 182 0.38 5.02 -30.16
C ALA A 182 0.76 5.90 -28.95
N LEU A 183 1.32 5.34 -27.87
CA LEU A 183 1.78 6.11 -26.72
C LEU A 183 2.91 7.08 -27.07
N PHE A 184 3.83 6.69 -27.97
CA PHE A 184 5.00 7.47 -28.34
C PHE A 184 4.80 8.33 -29.60
N ARG A 185 3.60 8.31 -30.19
CA ARG A 185 3.19 9.15 -31.31
C ARG A 185 2.02 10.07 -30.93
N PRO A 186 2.24 11.08 -30.07
CA PRO A 186 1.17 11.99 -29.69
C PRO A 186 0.67 12.79 -30.94
N ASP A 187 -0.63 12.87 -31.06
CA ASP A 187 -1.30 13.60 -32.19
C ASP A 187 -1.01 15.11 -32.19
N SER A 188 -0.48 15.63 -31.08
CA SER A 188 -0.22 17.05 -30.89
C SER A 188 1.24 17.30 -30.50
N ARG A 189 1.87 18.28 -31.16
CA ARG A 189 3.20 18.80 -30.81
C ARG A 189 3.23 19.47 -29.42
N THR A 190 2.09 19.73 -28.81
CA THR A 190 1.93 20.33 -27.50
C THR A 190 1.65 19.29 -26.41
N ALA A 191 1.54 18.01 -26.77
CA ALA A 191 1.33 16.92 -25.82
C ALA A 191 2.44 16.89 -24.78
N ARG A 192 2.04 16.74 -23.52
CA ARG A 192 2.97 16.62 -22.38
C ARG A 192 3.17 15.16 -22.08
N MET A 193 4.39 14.70 -22.33
CA MET A 193 4.78 13.33 -22.07
C MET A 193 5.74 13.26 -20.88
N GLY A 194 5.53 12.29 -20.01
CA GLY A 194 6.45 11.90 -18.95
C GLY A 194 6.75 10.42 -19.07
N VAL A 195 8.00 10.02 -18.90
CA VAL A 195 8.41 8.61 -18.88
C VAL A 195 9.27 8.37 -17.64
N ARG A 196 8.75 7.60 -16.70
CA ARG A 196 9.44 7.21 -15.46
C ARG A 196 9.68 5.71 -15.48
N ARG A 197 10.74 5.26 -14.82
CA ARG A 197 11.01 3.82 -14.64
C ARG A 197 11.12 3.45 -13.17
N PHE A 198 10.70 2.25 -12.88
CA PHE A 198 10.69 1.66 -11.55
C PHE A 198 11.14 0.20 -11.62
N PRO A 199 11.71 -0.37 -10.56
CA PRO A 199 11.93 -1.81 -10.47
C PRO A 199 10.59 -2.57 -10.49
N VAL A 200 10.67 -3.89 -10.52
CA VAL A 200 9.47 -4.76 -10.48
C VAL A 200 8.62 -4.45 -9.24
N PRO A 201 7.35 -4.06 -9.40
CA PRO A 201 6.50 -3.74 -8.27
C PRO A 201 6.14 -5.00 -7.48
N PRO A 202 6.24 -4.98 -6.15
CA PRO A 202 5.63 -6.01 -5.33
C PRO A 202 4.10 -5.86 -5.36
N PRO A 203 3.35 -6.90 -5.00
CA PRO A 203 1.89 -6.79 -4.80
C PRO A 203 1.54 -5.63 -3.87
N VAL A 204 0.36 -5.03 -4.04
CA VAL A 204 -0.11 -3.97 -3.14
C VAL A 204 -0.16 -4.50 -1.71
N PRO A 205 0.61 -3.93 -0.78
CA PRO A 205 0.63 -4.43 0.58
C PRO A 205 -0.68 -4.08 1.31
N SER A 206 -1.16 -5.00 2.15
CA SER A 206 -2.33 -4.74 2.98
C SER A 206 -1.94 -3.97 4.24
N GLN A 207 -2.56 -2.82 4.47
CA GLN A 207 -2.36 -2.05 5.70
C GLN A 207 -2.96 -2.77 6.91
N ALA A 208 -2.28 -2.71 8.04
CA ALA A 208 -2.79 -3.22 9.30
C ALA A 208 -4.02 -2.41 9.74
N PRO A 209 -5.17 -3.05 9.96
CA PRO A 209 -6.37 -2.35 10.40
C PRO A 209 -6.18 -1.82 11.83
N PRO A 210 -6.83 -0.70 12.20
CA PRO A 210 -6.71 -0.11 13.54
C PRO A 210 -7.00 -1.09 14.68
N ALA A 211 -7.94 -2.02 14.47
CA ALA A 211 -8.26 -3.05 15.46
C ALA A 211 -7.07 -4.00 15.73
N LEU A 212 -6.30 -4.36 14.71
CA LEU A 212 -5.10 -5.19 14.86
C LEU A 212 -3.97 -4.43 15.55
N ILE A 213 -3.75 -3.17 15.15
CA ILE A 213 -2.75 -2.29 15.78
C ILE A 213 -3.05 -2.15 17.28
N HIS A 214 -4.32 -1.90 17.62
CA HIS A 214 -4.75 -1.81 19.02
C HIS A 214 -4.58 -3.15 19.77
N ALA A 215 -4.92 -4.27 19.13
CA ALA A 215 -4.73 -5.60 19.71
C ALA A 215 -3.25 -5.90 20.02
N TYR A 216 -2.34 -5.51 19.13
CA TYR A 216 -0.91 -5.66 19.37
C TYR A 216 -0.39 -4.76 20.51
N ARG A 217 -0.88 -3.52 20.60
CA ARG A 217 -0.55 -2.64 21.73
C ARG A 217 -1.01 -3.25 23.07
N GLU A 218 -2.24 -3.75 23.12
CA GLU A 218 -2.77 -4.42 24.32
C GLU A 218 -1.97 -5.68 24.66
N LEU A 219 -1.57 -6.47 23.67
CA LEU A 219 -0.79 -7.68 23.85
C LEU A 219 0.57 -7.36 24.49
N VAL A 220 1.32 -6.39 23.95
CA VAL A 220 2.62 -6.00 24.49
C VAL A 220 2.48 -5.36 25.86
N ASN A 221 1.48 -4.50 26.07
CA ASN A 221 1.19 -3.92 27.39
C ASN A 221 0.83 -5.00 28.41
N GLY A 222 -0.02 -5.94 28.03
CA GLY A 222 -0.41 -7.07 28.89
C GLY A 222 0.80 -7.92 29.27
N LEU A 223 1.71 -8.16 28.31
CA LEU A 223 2.96 -8.87 28.57
C LEU A 223 3.82 -8.16 29.61
N VAL A 224 4.04 -6.86 29.47
CA VAL A 224 4.81 -6.06 30.42
C VAL A 224 4.18 -6.08 31.80
N LEU A 225 2.85 -5.93 31.90
CA LEU A 225 2.13 -5.94 33.18
C LEU A 225 2.20 -7.31 33.89
N GLU A 226 2.08 -8.40 33.15
CA GLU A 226 2.21 -9.76 33.73
C GLU A 226 3.64 -10.02 34.24
N LEU A 227 4.66 -9.56 33.52
CA LEU A 227 6.05 -9.67 33.97
C LEU A 227 6.31 -8.85 35.25
N ILE A 228 5.74 -7.63 35.35
CA ILE A 228 5.79 -6.86 36.60
C ILE A 228 5.08 -7.62 37.73
N GLY A 229 3.92 -8.23 37.48
CA GLY A 229 3.20 -9.06 38.43
C GLY A 229 4.01 -10.28 38.95
N GLN A 230 4.96 -10.76 38.15
CA GLN A 230 5.92 -11.81 38.50
C GLN A 230 7.19 -11.27 39.20
N GLY A 231 7.21 -9.98 39.57
CA GLY A 231 8.35 -9.35 40.26
C GLY A 231 9.47 -8.86 39.34
N LYS A 232 9.19 -8.75 38.03
CA LYS A 232 10.13 -8.21 37.01
C LYS A 232 9.92 -6.71 36.81
N ASP A 233 10.25 -5.90 37.81
CA ASP A 233 10.06 -4.44 37.80
C ASP A 233 10.80 -3.76 36.61
N SER A 234 11.82 -4.40 36.07
CA SER A 234 12.57 -3.92 34.91
C SER A 234 11.89 -4.20 33.54
N ALA A 235 10.76 -4.93 33.50
CA ALA A 235 10.08 -5.32 32.24
C ALA A 235 9.76 -4.15 31.31
N PRO A 236 9.30 -2.97 31.77
CA PRO A 236 9.07 -1.83 30.88
C PRO A 236 10.35 -1.33 30.21
N MET A 237 11.45 -1.30 30.95
CA MET A 237 12.74 -0.89 30.42
C MET A 237 13.27 -1.91 29.42
N ILE A 238 13.14 -3.20 29.70
CA ILE A 238 13.52 -4.28 28.79
C ILE A 238 12.72 -4.19 27.49
N ALA A 239 11.40 -3.99 27.60
CA ALA A 239 10.54 -3.87 26.44
C ALA A 239 10.91 -2.66 25.54
N GLU A 240 11.21 -1.52 26.14
CA GLU A 240 11.62 -0.34 25.37
C GLU A 240 13.01 -0.49 24.75
N LEU A 241 13.98 -1.07 25.44
CA LEU A 241 15.30 -1.36 24.88
C LEU A 241 15.23 -2.36 23.73
N ALA A 242 14.44 -3.43 23.87
CA ALA A 242 14.19 -4.39 22.81
C ALA A 242 13.57 -3.71 21.57
N ARG A 243 12.55 -2.86 21.77
CA ARG A 243 11.93 -2.08 20.70
C ARG A 243 12.94 -1.22 19.95
N GLN A 244 13.75 -0.44 20.69
CA GLN A 244 14.75 0.44 20.09
C GLN A 244 15.83 -0.33 19.32
N SER A 245 16.27 -1.47 19.85
CA SER A 245 17.23 -2.35 19.17
C SER A 245 16.67 -2.89 17.85
N LEU A 246 15.43 -3.34 17.87
CA LEU A 246 14.76 -3.93 16.72
C LEU A 246 14.26 -2.91 15.69
N ALA A 247 14.10 -1.64 16.05
CA ALA A 247 13.61 -0.60 15.17
C ALA A 247 14.51 -0.40 13.92
N SER A 248 15.80 -0.71 14.04
CA SER A 248 16.72 -0.62 12.88
C SER A 248 16.46 -1.65 11.79
N THR A 249 15.86 -2.80 12.14
CA THR A 249 15.53 -3.91 11.23
C THR A 249 14.04 -4.01 10.93
N HIS A 250 13.21 -3.48 11.83
CA HIS A 250 11.75 -3.51 11.73
C HIS A 250 11.19 -2.10 11.77
N ALA A 251 11.05 -1.48 10.60
CA ALA A 251 10.60 -0.10 10.46
C ALA A 251 9.30 0.26 11.23
N PRO A 252 8.28 -0.63 11.34
CA PRO A 252 7.08 -0.32 12.12
C PRO A 252 7.36 0.04 13.59
N LEU A 253 8.42 -0.48 14.20
CA LEU A 253 8.76 -0.20 15.60
C LEU A 253 9.31 1.22 15.85
N HIS A 254 9.57 2.02 14.81
CA HIS A 254 9.89 3.43 15.00
C HIS A 254 8.69 4.22 15.52
N SER A 255 7.50 3.91 15.04
CA SER A 255 6.25 4.61 15.37
C SER A 255 5.30 3.81 16.25
N PHE A 256 5.50 2.49 16.36
CA PHE A 256 4.67 1.62 17.18
C PHE A 256 5.27 1.49 18.58
N THR A 257 4.53 1.99 19.58
CA THR A 257 4.92 1.92 21.02
C THR A 257 3.82 1.28 21.83
N ALA A 258 4.19 0.58 22.91
CA ALA A 258 3.25 -0.10 23.80
C ALA A 258 2.48 0.87 24.71
N MET A 259 3.13 1.94 25.15
CA MET A 259 2.67 2.80 26.24
C MET A 259 2.05 4.13 25.77
N ASP A 260 2.11 4.45 24.50
CA ASP A 260 1.65 5.75 24.02
C ASP A 260 0.14 5.78 23.88
N ARG A 261 -0.48 6.61 24.69
CA ARG A 261 -1.89 6.97 24.57
C ARG A 261 -2.12 7.99 23.46
N LEU A 262 -1.06 8.45 22.85
CA LEU A 262 -1.08 9.48 21.84
C LEU A 262 -0.99 8.85 20.48
N VAL A 263 -1.94 9.21 19.71
CA VAL A 263 -1.61 9.58 18.37
C VAL A 263 -1.95 8.54 17.33
N HIS A 264 -1.93 8.98 16.17
CA HIS A 264 -2.13 8.36 14.89
C HIS A 264 -1.53 6.94 14.83
N ASP A 265 -2.33 6.00 14.40
CA ASP A 265 -1.85 4.65 14.15
C ASP A 265 -0.78 4.69 13.06
N PRO A 266 0.29 3.91 13.19
CA PRO A 266 1.31 3.86 12.16
C PRO A 266 0.73 3.30 10.85
N VAL A 267 1.15 3.86 9.73
CA VAL A 267 0.95 3.21 8.44
C VAL A 267 1.95 2.06 8.36
N ALA A 268 1.47 0.85 8.52
CA ALA A 268 2.29 -0.36 8.46
C ALA A 268 1.52 -1.47 7.75
N ASN A 269 2.23 -2.29 7.00
CA ASN A 269 1.66 -3.49 6.41
C ASN A 269 1.41 -4.55 7.49
N ILE A 270 0.41 -5.39 7.30
CA ILE A 270 0.07 -6.45 8.26
C ILE A 270 1.27 -7.34 8.52
N ASP A 271 1.94 -7.79 7.46
CA ASP A 271 3.07 -8.71 7.57
C ASP A 271 4.26 -8.09 8.31
N ASP A 272 4.67 -6.89 7.90
CA ASP A 272 5.80 -6.18 8.52
C ASP A 272 5.53 -5.85 9.99
N LEU A 273 4.29 -5.41 10.31
CA LEU A 273 3.91 -5.12 11.68
C LEU A 273 3.87 -6.39 12.54
N THR A 274 3.32 -7.48 11.99
CA THR A 274 3.21 -8.77 12.72
C THR A 274 4.58 -9.36 12.98
N GLU A 275 5.49 -9.32 12.00
CA GLU A 275 6.87 -9.76 12.16
C GLU A 275 7.60 -8.92 13.21
N ALA A 276 7.46 -7.60 13.14
CA ALA A 276 8.04 -6.67 14.09
C ALA A 276 7.57 -6.93 15.54
N VAL A 277 6.26 -7.13 15.71
CA VAL A 277 5.68 -7.42 17.03
C VAL A 277 6.09 -8.80 17.54
N ALA A 278 6.15 -9.81 16.68
CA ALA A 278 6.61 -11.15 17.05
C ALA A 278 8.08 -11.14 17.52
N ALA A 279 8.94 -10.43 16.79
CA ALA A 279 10.33 -10.25 17.17
C ALA A 279 10.47 -9.51 18.52
N TRP A 280 9.68 -8.44 18.70
CA TRP A 280 9.68 -7.67 19.93
C TRP A 280 9.23 -8.49 21.15
N ILE A 281 8.11 -9.21 21.05
CA ILE A 281 7.61 -10.12 22.09
C ILE A 281 8.67 -11.17 22.42
N SER A 282 9.30 -11.74 21.39
CA SER A 282 10.32 -12.79 21.56
C SER A 282 11.52 -12.27 22.34
N GLU A 283 12.04 -11.09 22.01
CA GLU A 283 13.18 -10.49 22.68
C GLU A 283 12.85 -10.15 24.15
N VAL A 284 11.67 -9.60 24.42
CA VAL A 284 11.21 -9.30 25.78
C VAL A 284 11.11 -10.57 26.63
N LEU A 285 10.54 -11.63 26.09
CA LEU A 285 10.37 -12.90 26.80
C LEU A 285 11.70 -13.59 27.06
N TRP A 286 12.62 -13.59 26.10
CA TRP A 286 13.96 -14.16 26.33
C TRP A 286 14.77 -13.40 27.39
N ALA A 287 14.61 -12.08 27.44
CA ALA A 287 15.32 -11.25 28.40
C ALA A 287 14.72 -11.29 29.81
N ALA A 288 13.40 -11.51 29.92
CA ALA A 288 12.66 -11.34 31.17
C ALA A 288 12.06 -12.63 31.77
N ALA A 289 11.80 -13.68 30.96
CA ALA A 289 11.10 -14.87 31.44
C ALA A 289 11.99 -15.80 32.27
N ASP A 290 11.47 -16.25 33.41
CA ASP A 290 12.03 -17.37 34.13
C ASP A 290 11.58 -18.69 33.51
N ARG A 291 12.36 -19.75 33.71
CA ARG A 291 12.13 -21.07 33.10
C ARG A 291 10.96 -21.87 33.72
N GLU A 292 10.37 -21.41 34.80
CA GLU A 292 9.33 -22.19 35.52
C GLU A 292 7.94 -22.07 34.92
N ASP A 293 7.54 -20.86 34.47
CA ASP A 293 6.29 -20.67 33.67
C ASP A 293 6.68 -20.34 32.25
N GLY A 294 6.66 -21.33 31.38
CA GLY A 294 7.10 -21.18 29.98
C GLY A 294 6.40 -20.02 29.28
N PRO A 295 7.09 -19.31 28.35
CA PRO A 295 6.55 -18.21 27.55
C PRO A 295 5.21 -18.55 26.88
N GLU A 296 5.00 -19.83 26.58
CA GLU A 296 3.81 -20.35 25.92
C GLU A 296 2.53 -20.17 26.73
N SER A 297 2.59 -20.43 28.06
CA SER A 297 1.41 -20.32 28.92
C SER A 297 0.98 -18.86 29.06
N LEU A 298 1.94 -17.95 29.18
CA LEU A 298 1.71 -16.51 29.27
C LEU A 298 1.12 -15.95 27.96
N LEU A 299 1.72 -16.29 26.83
CA LEU A 299 1.21 -15.85 25.53
C LEU A 299 -0.19 -16.42 25.24
N ARG A 300 -0.44 -17.70 25.58
CA ARG A 300 -1.77 -18.31 25.44
C ARG A 300 -2.82 -17.57 26.26
N LYS A 301 -2.50 -17.17 27.49
CA LYS A 301 -3.36 -16.34 28.34
C LYS A 301 -3.65 -14.98 27.68
N LEU A 302 -2.63 -14.26 27.25
CA LEU A 302 -2.74 -12.91 26.73
C LEU A 302 -3.40 -12.84 25.34
N THR A 303 -3.28 -13.89 24.53
CA THR A 303 -3.86 -13.91 23.19
C THR A 303 -5.27 -14.51 23.14
N HIS A 304 -5.78 -15.07 24.24
CA HIS A 304 -7.02 -15.85 24.27
C HIS A 304 -8.21 -15.11 23.66
N ASP A 305 -8.48 -13.90 24.09
CA ASP A 305 -9.68 -13.14 23.71
C ASP A 305 -9.67 -12.69 22.25
N ARG A 306 -8.48 -12.55 21.66
CA ARG A 306 -8.28 -12.10 20.27
C ARG A 306 -7.54 -13.12 19.41
N ARG A 307 -7.57 -14.39 19.80
CA ARG A 307 -6.83 -15.47 19.16
C ARG A 307 -7.05 -15.52 17.65
N HIS A 308 -8.31 -15.40 17.21
CA HIS A 308 -8.64 -15.43 15.79
C HIS A 308 -7.96 -14.31 15.01
N MET A 309 -7.93 -13.09 15.56
CA MET A 309 -7.29 -11.93 14.91
C MET A 309 -5.79 -12.13 14.76
N PHE A 310 -5.12 -12.60 15.81
CA PHE A 310 -3.68 -12.87 15.79
C PHE A 310 -3.32 -14.04 14.87
N GLN A 311 -4.17 -15.06 14.82
CA GLN A 311 -4.00 -16.19 13.91
C GLN A 311 -4.17 -15.76 12.45
N SER A 312 -5.19 -14.96 12.13
CA SER A 312 -5.40 -14.43 10.79
C SER A 312 -4.27 -13.51 10.32
N ALA A 313 -3.62 -12.80 11.24
CA ALA A 313 -2.45 -11.98 10.95
C ALA A 313 -1.12 -12.79 10.90
N GLY A 314 -1.13 -14.08 11.21
CA GLY A 314 0.05 -14.94 11.17
C GLY A 314 1.02 -14.73 12.34
N LEU A 315 0.55 -14.18 13.49
CA LEU A 315 1.43 -13.93 14.64
C LEU A 315 2.04 -15.22 15.18
N PHE A 316 1.22 -16.28 15.34
CA PHE A 316 1.65 -17.53 15.95
C PHE A 316 2.69 -18.30 15.11
N GLU A 317 2.68 -18.09 13.81
CA GLU A 317 3.62 -18.70 12.88
C GLU A 317 5.01 -18.06 12.95
N ARG A 318 5.07 -16.79 13.42
CA ARG A 318 6.31 -16.00 13.56
C ARG A 318 6.90 -16.07 14.94
N LEU A 319 6.18 -16.58 15.93
CA LEU A 319 6.70 -16.78 17.29
C LEU A 319 7.48 -18.08 17.37
N PRO A 320 8.59 -18.13 18.17
CA PRO A 320 9.39 -19.34 18.31
C PRO A 320 8.73 -20.43 19.19
N TRP A 321 7.56 -20.16 19.74
CA TRP A 321 6.82 -21.08 20.62
C TRP A 321 5.53 -21.56 19.96
N GLN A 322 5.13 -22.80 20.30
CA GLN A 322 3.83 -23.35 19.88
C GLN A 322 2.72 -22.91 20.85
N ILE A 323 1.81 -22.06 20.39
CA ILE A 323 0.79 -21.41 21.22
C ILE A 323 -0.62 -21.95 20.91
#